data_9eed39b676f16e57f71e4dc1841e56fd
#
_entry.id   9eed39b676f16e57f71e4dc1841e56fd
#
_cell.length_a   1.000
_cell.length_b   1.000
_cell.length_c   1.000
_cell.angle_alpha   90.00
_cell.angle_beta   90.00
_cell.angle_gamma   90.00
#
_symmetry.space_group_name_H-M   'P 1'
#
loop_
_entity.id
_entity.type
_entity.pdbx_description
1 polymer ?
#
loop_
_entity_poly.entity_id
_entity_poly.type
_entity_poly.pdbx_seq_one_letter_code
_entity_poly.pdbx_strand_id
1 'polypeptide(L)'
;MITMDYEAILKDIKPTESEKEHIDSVSYKIMKFLQNACDEKGIDATINLVGSVAKNTALKGKSDIDIFIAFPLDTDKKDLKRHGLDLAHECCVEFGITPQHHYASHPYVTTFLEGCEVDIVPCYAIEDGDQLKSAVDRTILHTRYIKGKLSENQQDEVLLLKRFMAMTGTYGSEFKVGGFAGYLCELLILHYDDFEKTLKAAINWKFGHEIDIEEYGTAGDFKDPLIVIDPTDKKRNVGAALRLDKMAEFIQSARNYIFSDNKKDYFYPLNKDLNKEDVLKEFETRNSDLIAFKFKIPDIPLDTLHPQLRKTCQALERKLNSEEFNVFKADYWSDEIDYCVIILEMASSNLNNVKVNVGPKVFITQACENFAAKYGRENCYIQDDFLVHMQKREFVNAVDMIRYILTNEHIGLIKVGKNLKKSIINTYEFIDIDEVDLEFLDDFLNPGQYISR
;
A
#
# COMPACT_ATOMS: atom_id res chain seq x y z
N MET A 1 13.63 14.84 -30.49
CA MET A 1 12.92 14.58 -29.20
C MET A 1 11.76 15.55 -29.13
N ILE A 2 10.54 15.06 -29.09
CA ILE A 2 9.35 15.90 -28.86
C ILE A 2 9.46 16.37 -27.42
N THR A 3 9.57 17.68 -27.22
CA THR A 3 9.58 18.26 -25.85
C THR A 3 8.19 18.02 -25.26
N MET A 4 8.13 17.37 -24.08
CA MET A 4 6.87 17.10 -23.41
C MET A 4 6.21 18.42 -22.98
N ASP A 5 4.93 18.56 -23.25
CA ASP A 5 4.13 19.72 -22.83
C ASP A 5 3.57 19.46 -21.41
N TYR A 6 4.38 19.77 -20.39
CA TYR A 6 3.95 19.63 -18.99
C TYR A 6 2.93 20.68 -18.57
N GLU A 7 2.87 21.84 -19.23
CA GLU A 7 1.89 22.89 -18.91
C GLU A 7 0.46 22.38 -19.17
N ALA A 8 0.24 21.66 -20.29
CA ALA A 8 -1.06 21.06 -20.58
C ALA A 8 -1.46 20.03 -19.52
N ILE A 9 -0.52 19.21 -19.05
CA ILE A 9 -0.79 18.23 -17.99
C ILE A 9 -1.10 18.92 -16.67
N LEU A 10 -0.29 19.91 -16.28
CA LEU A 10 -0.49 20.67 -15.06
C LEU A 10 -1.86 21.35 -15.03
N LYS A 11 -2.34 21.87 -16.14
CA LYS A 11 -3.68 22.44 -16.25
C LYS A 11 -4.80 21.44 -15.91
N ASP A 12 -4.58 20.15 -16.22
CA ASP A 12 -5.57 19.10 -15.94
C ASP A 12 -5.51 18.59 -14.49
N ILE A 13 -4.32 18.60 -13.89
CA ILE A 13 -4.07 17.99 -12.57
C ILE A 13 -4.00 18.97 -11.39
N LYS A 14 -3.84 20.26 -11.66
CA LYS A 14 -3.86 21.32 -10.64
C LYS A 14 -5.32 21.68 -10.28
N PRO A 15 -5.63 21.94 -9.01
CA PRO A 15 -6.87 22.60 -8.65
C PRO A 15 -6.97 23.95 -9.38
N THR A 16 -8.15 24.26 -9.92
CA THR A 16 -8.42 25.57 -10.52
C THR A 16 -8.40 26.67 -9.45
N GLU A 17 -8.26 27.94 -9.86
CA GLU A 17 -8.31 29.05 -8.89
C GLU A 17 -9.64 29.07 -8.12
N SER A 18 -10.77 28.77 -8.78
CA SER A 18 -12.07 28.67 -8.11
C SER A 18 -12.14 27.52 -7.09
N GLU A 19 -11.51 26.37 -7.40
CA GLU A 19 -11.41 25.24 -6.45
C GLU A 19 -10.52 25.60 -5.26
N LYS A 20 -9.41 26.29 -5.48
CA LYS A 20 -8.54 26.78 -4.41
C LYS A 20 -9.24 27.79 -3.51
N GLU A 21 -9.90 28.81 -4.10
CA GLU A 21 -10.69 29.80 -3.35
C GLU A 21 -11.79 29.14 -2.52
N HIS A 22 -12.42 28.08 -3.06
CA HIS A 22 -13.43 27.32 -2.34
C HIS A 22 -12.82 26.57 -1.14
N ILE A 23 -11.74 25.82 -1.35
CA ILE A 23 -10.99 25.08 -0.31
C ILE A 23 -10.49 26.04 0.78
N ASP A 24 -9.93 27.19 0.40
CA ASP A 24 -9.47 28.21 1.33
C ASP A 24 -10.62 28.80 2.14
N SER A 25 -11.78 29.03 1.51
CA SER A 25 -12.99 29.51 2.19
C SER A 25 -13.48 28.50 3.23
N VAL A 26 -13.57 27.21 2.87
CA VAL A 26 -13.99 26.13 3.79
C VAL A 26 -12.99 26.00 4.93
N SER A 27 -11.68 25.95 4.62
CA SER A 27 -10.61 25.87 5.61
C SER A 27 -10.69 27.04 6.61
N TYR A 28 -10.85 28.26 6.11
CA TYR A 28 -10.94 29.46 6.94
C TYR A 28 -12.16 29.44 7.87
N LYS A 29 -13.34 29.03 7.37
CA LYS A 29 -14.57 28.92 8.18
C LYS A 29 -14.37 28.02 9.38
N ILE A 30 -13.80 26.81 9.15
CA ILE A 30 -13.57 25.81 10.19
C ILE A 30 -12.49 26.27 11.15
N MET A 31 -11.36 26.73 10.64
CA MET A 31 -10.25 27.20 11.49
C MET A 31 -10.68 28.36 12.39
N LYS A 32 -11.43 29.32 11.84
CA LYS A 32 -11.97 30.46 12.60
C LYS A 32 -12.93 30.02 13.69
N PHE A 33 -13.83 29.07 13.39
CA PHE A 33 -14.74 28.52 14.39
C PHE A 33 -13.98 27.87 15.52
N LEU A 34 -13.03 26.94 15.19
CA LEU A 34 -12.25 26.20 16.17
C LEU A 34 -11.40 27.13 17.04
N GLN A 35 -10.77 28.17 16.47
CA GLN A 35 -10.00 29.13 17.25
C GLN A 35 -10.88 29.92 18.21
N ASN A 36 -12.04 30.44 17.74
CA ASN A 36 -12.98 31.13 18.60
C ASN A 36 -13.49 30.25 19.76
N ALA A 37 -13.80 28.97 19.46
CA ALA A 37 -14.24 28.02 20.47
C ALA A 37 -13.15 27.72 21.51
N CYS A 38 -11.87 27.67 21.12
CA CYS A 38 -10.73 27.57 22.04
C CYS A 38 -10.65 28.80 22.93
N ASP A 39 -10.74 30.01 22.36
CA ASP A 39 -10.62 31.27 23.08
C ASP A 39 -11.76 31.44 24.12
N GLU A 40 -13.02 31.17 23.73
CA GLU A 40 -14.19 31.24 24.59
C GLU A 40 -14.16 30.28 25.78
N LYS A 41 -13.55 29.09 25.58
CA LYS A 41 -13.40 28.05 26.62
C LYS A 41 -12.13 28.18 27.44
N GLY A 42 -11.23 29.09 27.10
CA GLY A 42 -9.91 29.22 27.73
C GLY A 42 -9.03 28.02 27.48
N ILE A 43 -9.21 27.34 26.32
CA ILE A 43 -8.37 26.22 25.89
C ILE A 43 -7.16 26.79 25.15
N ASP A 44 -5.98 26.56 25.72
CA ASP A 44 -4.73 26.94 25.05
C ASP A 44 -4.43 25.94 23.92
N ALA A 45 -4.76 26.33 22.70
CA ALA A 45 -4.47 25.55 21.49
C ALA A 45 -4.37 26.47 20.26
N THR A 46 -3.59 26.05 19.27
CA THR A 46 -3.47 26.75 18.00
C THR A 46 -4.04 25.90 16.87
N ILE A 47 -4.74 26.53 15.95
CA ILE A 47 -5.36 25.85 14.80
C ILE A 47 -4.46 25.98 13.57
N ASN A 48 -4.08 24.86 12.98
CA ASN A 48 -3.15 24.81 11.87
C ASN A 48 -3.74 24.08 10.66
N LEU A 49 -3.71 24.71 9.48
CA LEU A 49 -3.91 24.02 8.22
C LEU A 49 -2.60 23.32 7.84
N VAL A 50 -2.65 22.03 7.59
CA VAL A 50 -1.50 21.18 7.26
C VAL A 50 -1.77 20.33 6.00
N GLY A 51 -0.97 19.34 5.74
CA GLY A 51 -1.17 18.42 4.63
C GLY A 51 -0.84 19.00 3.25
N SER A 52 -1.36 18.38 2.21
CA SER A 52 -1.04 18.74 0.82
C SER A 52 -1.67 20.07 0.39
N VAL A 53 -2.86 20.39 0.91
CA VAL A 53 -3.54 21.68 0.67
C VAL A 53 -2.69 22.84 1.17
N ALA A 54 -2.23 22.76 2.41
CA ALA A 54 -1.38 23.81 3.02
C ALA A 54 -0.06 24.04 2.28
N LYS A 55 0.44 23.03 1.53
CA LYS A 55 1.71 23.04 0.81
C LYS A 55 1.57 23.32 -0.70
N ASN A 56 0.35 23.52 -1.20
CA ASN A 56 0.02 23.63 -2.63
C ASN A 56 0.49 22.43 -3.47
N THR A 57 0.46 21.23 -2.90
CA THR A 57 0.87 19.99 -3.55
C THR A 57 -0.28 18.97 -3.66
N ALA A 58 -1.53 19.43 -3.49
CA ALA A 58 -2.73 18.62 -3.67
C ALA A 58 -3.08 18.48 -5.14
N LEU A 59 -3.39 17.26 -5.58
CA LEU A 59 -3.91 17.00 -6.91
C LEU A 59 -5.40 17.41 -6.99
N LYS A 60 -5.83 17.86 -8.17
CA LYS A 60 -7.23 18.17 -8.46
C LYS A 60 -8.15 17.00 -8.10
N GLY A 61 -9.24 17.29 -7.38
CA GLY A 61 -10.20 16.27 -6.93
C GLY A 61 -9.71 15.37 -5.80
N LYS A 62 -8.53 15.65 -5.20
CA LYS A 62 -7.97 14.98 -4.02
C LYS A 62 -7.40 16.02 -3.05
N SER A 63 -8.23 17.00 -2.69
CA SER A 63 -7.85 18.12 -1.85
C SER A 63 -8.50 17.98 -0.48
N ASP A 64 -8.09 16.95 0.26
CA ASP A 64 -8.52 16.74 1.64
C ASP A 64 -7.95 17.85 2.53
N ILE A 65 -8.80 18.46 3.36
CA ILE A 65 -8.44 19.57 4.24
C ILE A 65 -8.03 19.00 5.59
N ASP A 66 -6.75 19.08 5.92
CA ASP A 66 -6.20 18.62 7.19
C ASP A 66 -6.10 19.81 8.18
N ILE A 67 -6.93 19.85 9.22
CA ILE A 67 -6.92 20.90 10.26
C ILE A 67 -6.46 20.28 11.58
N PHE A 68 -5.34 20.78 12.10
CA PHE A 68 -4.75 20.28 13.32
C PHE A 68 -4.96 21.26 14.48
N ILE A 69 -5.51 20.75 15.60
CA ILE A 69 -5.64 21.46 16.87
C ILE A 69 -4.41 21.12 17.70
N ALA A 70 -3.46 22.04 17.76
CA ALA A 70 -2.19 21.83 18.40
C ALA A 70 -2.20 22.38 19.84
N PHE A 71 -2.10 21.46 20.82
CA PHE A 71 -2.08 21.74 22.27
C PHE A 71 -0.64 21.84 22.79
N PRO A 72 -0.40 22.61 23.86
CA PRO A 72 0.90 22.66 24.52
C PRO A 72 1.42 21.29 24.95
N LEU A 73 2.73 21.13 25.02
CA LEU A 73 3.37 19.86 25.36
C LEU A 73 3.03 19.34 26.77
N ASP A 74 2.70 20.19 27.71
CA ASP A 74 2.32 19.86 29.07
C ASP A 74 0.85 19.43 29.23
N THR A 75 0.06 19.53 28.15
CA THR A 75 -1.34 19.06 28.15
C THR A 75 -1.39 17.54 28.37
N ASP A 76 -2.24 17.09 29.30
CA ASP A 76 -2.48 15.67 29.53
C ASP A 76 -3.07 15.00 28.29
N LYS A 77 -2.63 13.80 27.97
CA LYS A 77 -3.08 13.04 26.78
C LYS A 77 -4.61 12.82 26.75
N LYS A 78 -5.25 12.65 27.93
CA LYS A 78 -6.71 12.47 27.98
C LYS A 78 -7.44 13.76 27.73
N ASP A 79 -6.92 14.88 28.24
CA ASP A 79 -7.47 16.21 28.02
C ASP A 79 -7.29 16.65 26.57
N LEU A 80 -6.12 16.43 25.96
CA LEU A 80 -5.90 16.65 24.54
C LEU A 80 -6.93 15.92 23.68
N LYS A 81 -7.16 14.63 23.95
CA LYS A 81 -8.14 13.83 23.20
C LYS A 81 -9.56 14.35 23.43
N ARG A 82 -9.94 14.59 24.70
CA ARG A 82 -11.27 15.05 25.05
C ARG A 82 -11.56 16.41 24.40
N HIS A 83 -10.74 17.41 24.67
CA HIS A 83 -10.92 18.76 24.13
C HIS A 83 -10.89 18.78 22.60
N GLY A 84 -9.96 18.05 21.99
CA GLY A 84 -9.87 17.98 20.53
C GLY A 84 -11.11 17.38 19.89
N LEU A 85 -11.63 16.27 20.42
CA LEU A 85 -12.87 15.66 19.92
C LEU A 85 -14.10 16.51 20.22
N ASP A 86 -14.21 17.12 21.41
CA ASP A 86 -15.32 17.99 21.77
C ASP A 86 -15.38 19.21 20.83
N LEU A 87 -14.24 19.86 20.54
CA LEU A 87 -14.14 20.96 19.59
C LEU A 87 -14.54 20.56 18.16
N ALA A 88 -14.08 19.39 17.71
CA ALA A 88 -14.44 18.85 16.39
C ALA A 88 -15.94 18.57 16.30
N HIS A 89 -16.55 18.02 17.37
CA HIS A 89 -18.00 17.81 17.44
C HIS A 89 -18.80 19.10 17.40
N GLU A 90 -18.40 20.10 18.19
CA GLU A 90 -19.04 21.39 18.19
C GLU A 90 -18.98 22.06 16.82
N CYS A 91 -17.84 21.94 16.14
CA CYS A 91 -17.69 22.37 14.76
C CYS A 91 -18.70 21.66 13.83
N CYS A 92 -18.85 20.35 13.96
CA CYS A 92 -19.82 19.61 13.17
C CYS A 92 -21.27 20.06 13.46
N VAL A 93 -21.59 20.31 14.72
CA VAL A 93 -22.94 20.84 15.13
C VAL A 93 -23.18 22.22 14.54
N GLU A 94 -22.23 23.15 14.64
CA GLU A 94 -22.34 24.51 14.11
C GLU A 94 -22.63 24.52 12.60
N PHE A 95 -21.91 23.70 11.84
CA PHE A 95 -22.11 23.66 10.39
C PHE A 95 -23.18 22.65 9.92
N GLY A 96 -23.86 21.97 10.86
CA GLY A 96 -24.91 20.98 10.52
C GLY A 96 -24.40 19.77 9.74
N ILE A 97 -23.17 19.33 9.99
CA ILE A 97 -22.49 18.23 9.30
C ILE A 97 -22.30 17.03 10.22
N THR A 98 -22.15 15.83 9.63
CA THR A 98 -22.05 14.58 10.40
C THR A 98 -20.60 14.21 10.64
N PRO A 99 -20.18 14.00 11.92
CA PRO A 99 -18.84 13.53 12.23
C PRO A 99 -18.69 12.04 11.97
N GLN A 100 -17.58 11.64 11.36
CA GLN A 100 -17.12 10.26 11.26
C GLN A 100 -15.92 10.08 12.19
N HIS A 101 -16.03 9.16 13.14
CA HIS A 101 -14.99 8.94 14.13
C HIS A 101 -13.98 7.89 13.69
N HIS A 102 -12.70 8.23 13.76
CA HIS A 102 -11.60 7.30 13.58
C HIS A 102 -10.90 7.03 14.91
N TYR A 103 -11.03 5.79 15.39
CA TYR A 103 -10.47 5.35 16.67
C TYR A 103 -9.12 4.61 16.46
N ALA A 104 -8.21 5.24 15.71
CA ALA A 104 -6.84 4.77 15.60
C ALA A 104 -6.05 5.01 16.90
N SER A 105 -4.75 4.78 16.89
CA SER A 105 -3.85 5.14 18.01
C SER A 105 -3.95 6.62 18.41
N HIS A 106 -4.41 7.46 17.48
CA HIS A 106 -4.71 8.88 17.64
C HIS A 106 -6.11 9.14 17.06
N PRO A 107 -7.15 9.36 17.91
CA PRO A 107 -8.52 9.58 17.44
C PRO A 107 -8.66 10.96 16.79
N TYR A 108 -9.36 11.00 15.66
CA TYR A 108 -9.69 12.22 14.92
C TYR A 108 -11.09 12.13 14.33
N VAL A 109 -11.57 13.24 13.79
CA VAL A 109 -12.89 13.32 13.17
C VAL A 109 -12.73 13.72 11.70
N THR A 110 -13.29 12.91 10.80
CA THR A 110 -13.51 13.26 9.40
C THR A 110 -14.94 13.78 9.23
N THR A 111 -15.11 14.78 8.44
CA THR A 111 -16.43 15.34 8.08
C THR A 111 -16.43 15.89 6.67
N PHE A 112 -17.63 16.26 6.16
CA PHE A 112 -17.77 16.83 4.82
C PHE A 112 -18.49 18.17 4.91
N LEU A 113 -17.83 19.24 4.49
CA LEU A 113 -18.40 20.59 4.41
C LEU A 113 -18.32 21.14 3.00
N GLU A 114 -19.46 21.52 2.43
CA GLU A 114 -19.54 22.12 1.08
C GLU A 114 -18.84 21.30 -0.01
N GLY A 115 -18.85 19.95 0.12
CA GLY A 115 -18.21 19.02 -0.82
C GLY A 115 -16.71 18.76 -0.58
N CYS A 116 -16.11 19.39 0.44
CA CYS A 116 -14.73 19.12 0.87
C CYS A 116 -14.73 18.10 2.02
N GLU A 117 -13.85 17.10 1.95
CA GLU A 117 -13.52 16.26 3.07
C GLU A 117 -12.59 17.03 4.02
N VAL A 118 -12.85 16.96 5.31
CA VAL A 118 -12.10 17.70 6.33
C VAL A 118 -11.75 16.77 7.48
N ASP A 119 -10.47 16.62 7.75
CA ASP A 119 -9.95 15.94 8.92
C ASP A 119 -9.61 16.94 10.03
N ILE A 120 -10.21 16.78 11.22
CA ILE A 120 -9.90 17.57 12.41
C ILE A 120 -9.15 16.70 13.39
N VAL A 121 -7.86 17.00 13.59
CA VAL A 121 -6.90 16.15 14.28
C VAL A 121 -6.30 16.88 15.49
N PRO A 122 -6.54 16.43 16.74
CA PRO A 122 -5.82 16.94 17.89
C PRO A 122 -4.38 16.43 17.93
N CYS A 123 -3.42 17.30 18.21
CA CYS A 123 -1.99 16.95 18.28
C CYS A 123 -1.27 17.81 19.33
N TYR A 124 0.00 17.54 19.55
CA TYR A 124 0.85 18.42 20.34
C TYR A 124 1.55 19.47 19.47
N ALA A 125 1.65 20.69 19.99
CA ALA A 125 2.47 21.75 19.43
C ALA A 125 3.94 21.46 19.70
N ILE A 126 4.67 21.04 18.67
CA ILE A 126 6.10 20.70 18.77
C ILE A 126 6.94 21.61 17.88
N GLU A 127 8.18 21.87 18.30
CA GLU A 127 9.14 22.70 17.54
C GLU A 127 10.16 21.87 16.77
N ASP A 128 10.45 20.66 17.24
CA ASP A 128 11.37 19.71 16.61
C ASP A 128 10.99 18.25 16.85
N GLY A 129 11.67 17.34 16.15
CA GLY A 129 11.41 15.90 16.21
C GLY A 129 11.74 15.24 17.54
N ASP A 130 12.55 15.83 18.40
CA ASP A 130 12.87 15.24 19.72
C ASP A 130 11.72 15.44 20.73
N GLN A 131 10.74 16.32 20.45
CA GLN A 131 9.57 16.60 21.28
C GLN A 131 8.37 15.70 20.95
N LEU A 132 8.49 14.80 19.99
CA LEU A 132 7.39 13.94 19.52
C LEU A 132 6.76 13.13 20.65
N LYS A 133 5.44 13.20 20.77
CA LYS A 133 4.62 12.38 21.65
C LYS A 133 3.72 11.41 20.88
N SER A 134 3.42 11.75 19.62
CA SER A 134 2.65 10.88 18.71
C SER A 134 3.12 11.04 17.28
N ALA A 135 2.75 10.08 16.40
CA ALA A 135 3.14 10.10 15.00
C ALA A 135 2.54 11.28 14.23
N VAL A 136 1.35 11.75 14.63
CA VAL A 136 0.64 12.85 13.94
C VAL A 136 1.29 14.21 14.20
N ASP A 137 1.98 14.40 15.32
CA ASP A 137 2.62 15.68 15.67
C ASP A 137 3.62 16.13 14.59
N ARG A 138 4.28 15.19 13.90
CA ARG A 138 5.22 15.46 12.80
C ARG A 138 4.60 16.24 11.65
N THR A 139 3.30 16.10 11.41
CA THR A 139 2.65 16.70 10.24
C THR A 139 2.80 18.22 10.21
N ILE A 140 2.80 18.86 11.39
CA ILE A 140 3.05 20.32 11.50
C ILE A 140 4.48 20.64 11.06
N LEU A 141 5.47 19.87 11.53
CA LEU A 141 6.87 20.05 11.16
C LEU A 141 7.08 19.81 9.67
N HIS A 142 6.52 18.75 9.12
CA HIS A 142 6.59 18.46 7.68
C HIS A 142 6.02 19.62 6.84
N THR A 143 4.84 20.14 7.25
CA THR A 143 4.23 21.27 6.54
C THR A 143 5.08 22.51 6.60
N ARG A 144 5.63 22.84 7.77
CA ARG A 144 6.54 23.99 7.97
C ARG A 144 7.81 23.84 7.13
N TYR A 145 8.41 22.65 7.15
CA TYR A 145 9.65 22.37 6.41
C TYR A 145 9.45 22.51 4.90
N ILE A 146 8.44 21.87 4.34
CA ILE A 146 8.17 21.90 2.91
C ILE A 146 7.79 23.32 2.46
N LYS A 147 6.92 24.03 3.19
CA LYS A 147 6.59 25.44 2.87
C LYS A 147 7.81 26.37 2.91
N GLY A 148 8.81 26.08 3.73
CA GLY A 148 10.02 26.87 3.84
C GLY A 148 11.09 26.56 2.80
N LYS A 149 11.05 25.38 2.17
CA LYS A 149 12.11 24.89 1.28
C LYS A 149 11.65 24.73 -0.18
N LEU A 150 10.41 24.33 -0.42
CA LEU A 150 9.91 24.03 -1.76
C LEU A 150 9.50 25.31 -2.49
N SER A 151 10.08 25.58 -3.65
CA SER A 151 9.69 26.70 -4.51
C SER A 151 8.36 26.46 -5.22
N GLU A 152 7.72 27.51 -5.73
CA GLU A 152 6.48 27.41 -6.50
C GLU A 152 6.62 26.49 -7.72
N ASN A 153 7.73 26.59 -8.46
CA ASN A 153 8.01 25.70 -9.58
C ASN A 153 8.11 24.23 -9.12
N GLN A 154 8.75 23.98 -8.00
CA GLN A 154 8.87 22.62 -7.47
C GLN A 154 7.53 22.07 -6.95
N GLN A 155 6.57 22.90 -6.53
CA GLN A 155 5.22 22.44 -6.24
C GLN A 155 4.55 21.80 -7.46
N ASP A 156 4.76 22.38 -8.64
CA ASP A 156 4.27 21.82 -9.91
C ASP A 156 4.95 20.48 -10.26
N GLU A 157 6.25 20.39 -10.04
CA GLU A 157 7.02 19.16 -10.22
C GLU A 157 6.58 18.04 -9.28
N VAL A 158 6.18 18.37 -8.04
CA VAL A 158 5.57 17.43 -7.11
C VAL A 158 4.23 16.91 -7.63
N LEU A 159 3.40 17.77 -8.22
CA LEU A 159 2.12 17.35 -8.80
C LEU A 159 2.33 16.39 -9.97
N LEU A 160 3.31 16.69 -10.85
CA LEU A 160 3.68 15.78 -11.96
C LEU A 160 4.15 14.42 -11.43
N LEU A 161 5.01 14.40 -10.41
CA LEU A 161 5.50 13.17 -9.81
C LEU A 161 4.37 12.36 -9.15
N LYS A 162 3.53 12.99 -8.35
CA LYS A 162 2.36 12.35 -7.74
C LYS A 162 1.41 11.79 -8.78
N ARG A 163 1.14 12.55 -9.85
CA ARG A 163 0.26 12.10 -10.93
C ARG A 163 0.84 10.93 -11.69
N PHE A 164 2.11 10.98 -12.07
CA PHE A 164 2.83 9.87 -12.69
C PHE A 164 2.74 8.60 -11.82
N MET A 165 3.08 8.72 -10.53
CA MET A 165 3.02 7.59 -9.61
C MET A 165 1.59 7.06 -9.42
N ALA A 166 0.57 7.93 -9.39
CA ALA A 166 -0.82 7.51 -9.30
C ALA A 166 -1.24 6.70 -10.54
N MET A 167 -0.85 7.12 -11.73
CA MET A 167 -1.18 6.44 -12.97
C MET A 167 -0.38 5.15 -13.18
N THR A 168 0.79 5.01 -12.56
CA THR A 168 1.60 3.80 -12.59
C THR A 168 1.35 2.87 -11.39
N GLY A 169 0.35 3.18 -10.53
CA GLY A 169 -0.03 2.35 -9.40
C GLY A 169 0.98 2.32 -8.25
N THR A 170 1.86 3.33 -8.18
CA THR A 170 2.94 3.40 -7.14
C THR A 170 2.73 4.53 -6.12
N TYR A 171 1.69 5.37 -6.26
CA TYR A 171 1.33 6.43 -5.32
C TYR A 171 0.37 5.93 -4.23
N GLY A 172 0.62 6.32 -2.99
CA GLY A 172 -0.19 6.02 -1.82
C GLY A 172 0.56 5.15 -0.82
N SER A 173 0.61 5.59 0.45
CA SER A 173 1.28 4.87 1.54
C SER A 173 0.33 4.01 2.36
N GLU A 174 -0.95 3.99 2.03
CA GLU A 174 -1.94 3.10 2.62
C GLU A 174 -1.53 1.64 2.42
N PHE A 175 -1.81 0.80 3.39
CA PHE A 175 -1.37 -0.60 3.39
C PHE A 175 -1.91 -1.44 2.22
N LYS A 176 -2.97 -0.98 1.55
CA LYS A 176 -3.48 -1.57 0.32
C LYS A 176 -2.44 -1.43 -0.81
N VAL A 177 -1.94 -0.24 -1.03
CA VAL A 177 -0.95 0.09 -2.06
C VAL A 177 0.47 -0.17 -1.58
N GLY A 178 0.89 0.44 -0.48
CA GLY A 178 2.25 0.37 0.04
C GLY A 178 3.26 1.06 -0.88
N GLY A 179 2.83 2.14 -1.54
CA GLY A 179 3.59 2.96 -2.47
C GLY A 179 4.19 4.20 -1.83
N PHE A 180 4.44 5.21 -2.66
CA PHE A 180 5.06 6.47 -2.25
C PHE A 180 4.05 7.39 -1.58
N ALA A 181 4.35 7.82 -0.35
CA ALA A 181 3.56 8.84 0.35
C ALA A 181 3.73 10.22 -0.27
N GLY A 182 2.72 11.10 -0.11
CA GLY A 182 2.79 12.47 -0.62
C GLY A 182 4.00 13.25 -0.11
N TYR A 183 4.34 13.13 1.18
CA TYR A 183 5.52 13.75 1.76
C TYR A 183 6.84 13.19 1.18
N LEU A 184 6.87 11.89 0.89
CA LEU A 184 8.02 11.28 0.20
C LEU A 184 8.22 11.88 -1.20
N CYS A 185 7.15 12.11 -1.97
CA CYS A 185 7.23 12.77 -3.28
C CYS A 185 7.78 14.20 -3.17
N GLU A 186 7.36 14.94 -2.15
CA GLU A 186 7.83 16.30 -1.88
C GLU A 186 9.35 16.32 -1.58
N LEU A 187 9.84 15.37 -0.76
CA LEU A 187 11.27 15.24 -0.46
C LEU A 187 12.10 14.80 -1.68
N LEU A 188 11.55 13.92 -2.53
CA LEU A 188 12.22 13.51 -3.76
C LEU A 188 12.44 14.70 -4.71
N ILE A 189 11.40 15.53 -4.91
CA ILE A 189 11.53 16.74 -5.73
C ILE A 189 12.49 17.75 -5.08
N LEU A 190 12.41 17.92 -3.77
CA LEU A 190 13.34 18.80 -3.06
C LEU A 190 14.81 18.38 -3.23
N HIS A 191 15.06 17.06 -3.24
CA HIS A 191 16.41 16.50 -3.39
C HIS A 191 16.92 16.50 -4.84
N TYR A 192 16.08 16.15 -5.82
CA TYR A 192 16.47 15.99 -7.22
C TYR A 192 16.12 17.21 -8.09
N ASP A 193 15.41 18.20 -7.53
CA ASP A 193 15.01 19.48 -8.11
C ASP A 193 13.74 19.43 -8.98
N ASP A 194 13.58 18.46 -9.88
CA ASP A 194 12.42 18.36 -10.76
C ASP A 194 11.99 16.90 -11.03
N PHE A 195 10.84 16.73 -11.67
CA PHE A 195 10.24 15.45 -12.02
C PHE A 195 11.18 14.61 -12.91
N GLU A 196 11.70 15.19 -14.00
CA GLU A 196 12.55 14.44 -14.92
C GLU A 196 13.88 14.03 -14.28
N LYS A 197 14.50 14.89 -13.46
CA LYS A 197 15.71 14.54 -12.73
C LYS A 197 15.45 13.45 -11.71
N THR A 198 14.29 13.48 -11.05
CA THR A 198 13.86 12.41 -10.14
C THR A 198 13.76 11.07 -10.87
N LEU A 199 13.09 11.01 -12.02
CA LEU A 199 13.01 9.77 -12.80
C LEU A 199 14.38 9.31 -13.32
N LYS A 200 15.21 10.22 -13.81
CA LYS A 200 16.58 9.91 -14.27
C LYS A 200 17.48 9.37 -13.15
N ALA A 201 17.30 9.84 -11.92
CA ALA A 201 17.97 9.27 -10.76
C ALA A 201 17.42 7.90 -10.37
N ALA A 202 16.07 7.77 -10.35
CA ALA A 202 15.38 6.57 -9.92
C ALA A 202 15.73 5.31 -10.75
N ILE A 203 15.99 5.45 -12.05
CA ILE A 203 16.39 4.30 -12.90
C ILE A 203 17.67 3.60 -12.44
N ASN A 204 18.48 4.27 -11.61
CA ASN A 204 19.73 3.76 -11.08
C ASN A 204 19.65 3.37 -9.59
N TRP A 205 18.49 3.53 -8.95
CA TRP A 205 18.35 3.17 -7.55
C TRP A 205 18.59 1.68 -7.34
N LYS A 206 19.11 1.36 -6.16
CA LYS A 206 19.33 -0.01 -5.69
C LYS A 206 18.58 -0.20 -4.39
N PHE A 207 18.42 -1.45 -3.97
CA PHE A 207 17.92 -1.73 -2.62
C PHE A 207 18.78 -1.00 -1.58
N GLY A 208 18.13 -0.29 -0.66
CA GLY A 208 18.80 0.53 0.34
C GLY A 208 19.34 1.85 -0.21
N HIS A 209 18.79 2.39 -1.32
CA HIS A 209 19.17 3.70 -1.82
C HIS A 209 18.90 4.78 -0.77
N GLU A 210 19.89 5.62 -0.48
CA GLU A 210 19.90 6.58 0.62
C GLU A 210 19.74 8.01 0.11
N ILE A 211 18.87 8.78 0.77
CA ILE A 211 18.69 10.23 0.59
C ILE A 211 18.66 10.85 1.99
N ASP A 212 19.56 11.77 2.25
CA ASP A 212 19.69 12.50 3.52
C ASP A 212 19.89 13.98 3.22
N ILE A 213 18.78 14.74 3.13
CA ILE A 213 18.79 16.14 2.67
C ILE A 213 19.50 17.06 3.67
N GLU A 214 19.39 16.80 4.96
CA GLU A 214 19.99 17.62 6.03
C GLU A 214 21.32 17.01 6.55
N GLU A 215 21.86 15.98 5.87
CA GLU A 215 23.16 15.36 6.16
C GLU A 215 23.31 14.85 7.61
N TYR A 216 22.25 14.24 8.16
CA TYR A 216 22.27 13.71 9.52
C TYR A 216 23.16 12.47 9.72
N GLY A 217 23.44 11.74 8.64
CA GLY A 217 24.31 10.56 8.66
C GLY A 217 23.70 9.34 9.38
N THR A 218 22.36 9.25 9.48
CA THR A 218 21.65 8.18 10.20
C THR A 218 21.10 7.09 9.28
N ALA A 219 21.36 7.14 7.98
CA ALA A 219 20.83 6.19 6.99
C ALA A 219 21.20 4.73 7.31
N GLY A 220 22.38 4.47 7.88
CA GLY A 220 22.84 3.13 8.27
C GLY A 220 22.02 2.42 9.35
N ASP A 221 21.13 3.14 10.03
CA ASP A 221 20.22 2.59 11.04
C ASP A 221 19.01 1.86 10.43
N PHE A 222 18.77 2.02 9.13
CA PHE A 222 17.61 1.50 8.41
C PHE A 222 18.00 0.38 7.43
N LYS A 223 17.02 -0.50 7.10
CA LYS A 223 17.19 -1.63 6.17
C LYS A 223 16.06 -1.73 5.16
N ASP A 224 15.38 -0.61 4.92
CA ASP A 224 14.25 -0.53 4.01
C ASP A 224 14.72 -0.47 2.54
N PRO A 225 13.85 -0.75 1.58
CA PRO A 225 14.19 -0.67 0.15
C PRO A 225 14.66 0.72 -0.30
N LEU A 226 14.03 1.77 0.24
CA LEU A 226 14.40 3.17 0.05
C LEU A 226 14.54 3.83 1.42
N ILE A 227 15.67 4.51 1.64
CA ILE A 227 15.98 5.18 2.89
C ILE A 227 15.99 6.68 2.61
N VAL A 228 14.98 7.39 3.09
CA VAL A 228 14.89 8.85 3.01
C VAL A 228 14.78 9.38 4.43
N ILE A 229 15.88 9.95 4.94
CA ILE A 229 15.93 10.47 6.31
C ILE A 229 14.99 11.67 6.41
N ASP A 230 14.11 11.64 7.41
CA ASP A 230 13.16 12.73 7.64
C ASP A 230 13.92 14.00 8.07
N PRO A 231 13.85 15.09 7.28
CA PRO A 231 14.52 16.35 7.64
C PRO A 231 14.08 16.94 8.99
N THR A 232 12.93 16.49 9.51
CA THR A 232 12.38 16.96 10.79
C THR A 232 12.57 15.96 11.94
N ASP A 233 13.02 14.75 11.63
CA ASP A 233 13.24 13.67 12.63
C ASP A 233 14.31 12.71 12.12
N LYS A 234 15.56 12.93 12.45
CA LYS A 234 16.71 12.11 12.03
C LYS A 234 16.61 10.61 12.42
N LYS A 235 15.68 10.24 13.29
CA LYS A 235 15.43 8.85 13.74
C LYS A 235 14.36 8.16 12.91
N ARG A 236 13.88 8.79 11.82
CA ARG A 236 12.81 8.28 10.97
C ARG A 236 13.23 8.13 9.52
N ASN A 237 12.90 6.99 8.91
CA ASN A 237 12.89 6.82 7.47
C ASN A 237 11.49 7.12 6.92
N VAL A 238 11.35 8.12 6.04
CA VAL A 238 10.08 8.45 5.35
C VAL A 238 9.67 7.35 4.37
N GLY A 239 10.64 6.62 3.82
CA GLY A 239 10.44 5.49 2.93
C GLY A 239 10.03 4.17 3.62
N ALA A 240 9.89 4.12 4.95
CA ALA A 240 9.65 2.88 5.69
C ALA A 240 8.34 2.14 5.32
N ALA A 241 7.32 2.84 4.83
CA ALA A 241 6.06 2.24 4.38
C ALA A 241 6.11 1.74 2.92
N LEU A 242 7.15 2.12 2.17
CA LEU A 242 7.31 1.76 0.76
C LEU A 242 7.70 0.28 0.63
N ARG A 243 6.91 -0.47 -0.10
CA ARG A 243 7.19 -1.86 -0.41
C ARG A 243 8.23 -1.98 -1.52
N LEU A 244 9.02 -3.05 -1.46
CA LEU A 244 10.06 -3.33 -2.45
C LEU A 244 9.51 -3.48 -3.87
N ASP A 245 8.36 -4.16 -4.03
CA ASP A 245 7.70 -4.32 -5.32
C ASP A 245 7.23 -2.97 -5.89
N LYS A 246 6.68 -2.08 -5.05
CA LYS A 246 6.26 -0.73 -5.48
C LYS A 246 7.45 0.17 -5.84
N MET A 247 8.56 0.05 -5.13
CA MET A 247 9.81 0.70 -5.54
C MET A 247 10.29 0.16 -6.90
N ALA A 248 10.26 -1.16 -7.09
CA ALA A 248 10.67 -1.77 -8.35
C ALA A 248 9.77 -1.38 -9.52
N GLU A 249 8.44 -1.36 -9.32
CA GLU A 249 7.47 -0.86 -10.30
C GLU A 249 7.75 0.60 -10.68
N PHE A 250 8.01 1.48 -9.71
CA PHE A 250 8.36 2.87 -9.96
C PHE A 250 9.66 3.00 -10.79
N ILE A 251 10.70 2.27 -10.42
CA ILE A 251 11.98 2.26 -11.17
C ILE A 251 11.75 1.82 -12.61
N GLN A 252 10.96 0.76 -12.83
CA GLN A 252 10.69 0.27 -14.16
C GLN A 252 9.79 1.22 -14.96
N SER A 253 8.78 1.82 -14.33
CA SER A 253 7.95 2.86 -14.94
C SER A 253 8.76 4.07 -15.37
N ALA A 254 9.72 4.50 -14.52
CA ALA A 254 10.65 5.59 -14.86
C ALA A 254 11.51 5.27 -16.09
N ARG A 255 12.02 4.02 -16.19
CA ARG A 255 12.77 3.56 -17.38
C ARG A 255 11.89 3.59 -18.61
N ASN A 256 10.70 3.00 -18.54
CA ASN A 256 9.78 2.92 -19.65
C ASN A 256 9.39 4.34 -20.12
N TYR A 257 9.08 5.24 -19.18
CA TYR A 257 8.77 6.65 -19.49
C TYR A 257 9.91 7.36 -20.24
N ILE A 258 11.15 7.21 -19.77
CA ILE A 258 12.30 7.91 -20.39
C ILE A 258 12.48 7.50 -21.85
N PHE A 259 12.22 6.25 -22.18
CA PHE A 259 12.37 5.70 -23.53
C PHE A 259 11.06 5.68 -24.34
N SER A 260 9.92 6.09 -23.75
CA SER A 260 8.63 6.11 -24.44
C SER A 260 8.53 7.29 -25.41
N ASP A 261 7.92 7.04 -26.58
CA ASP A 261 7.46 8.07 -27.49
C ASP A 261 6.11 8.67 -27.04
N ASN A 262 5.33 7.94 -26.24
CA ASN A 262 3.99 8.30 -25.76
C ASN A 262 4.01 8.73 -24.28
N LYS A 263 4.91 9.62 -23.89
CA LYS A 263 5.08 10.08 -22.50
C LYS A 263 3.81 10.61 -21.84
N LYS A 264 2.91 11.19 -22.63
CA LYS A 264 1.65 11.76 -22.16
C LYS A 264 0.76 10.71 -21.49
N ASP A 265 0.76 9.48 -21.99
CA ASP A 265 -0.10 8.40 -21.50
C ASP A 265 0.16 8.06 -20.01
N TYR A 266 1.38 8.34 -19.53
CA TYR A 266 1.74 8.14 -18.11
C TYR A 266 1.07 9.12 -17.13
N PHE A 267 0.32 10.09 -17.62
CA PHE A 267 -0.37 11.07 -16.77
C PHE A 267 -1.90 10.93 -16.80
N TYR A 268 -2.43 10.02 -17.61
CA TYR A 268 -3.87 9.81 -17.77
C TYR A 268 -4.27 8.37 -17.43
N PRO A 269 -5.51 8.13 -16.99
CA PRO A 269 -6.01 6.78 -16.76
C PRO A 269 -5.89 5.91 -18.00
N LEU A 270 -5.68 4.61 -17.81
CA LEU A 270 -5.85 3.66 -18.91
C LEU A 270 -7.31 3.68 -19.36
N ASN A 271 -7.51 3.85 -20.65
CA ASN A 271 -8.83 3.65 -21.23
C ASN A 271 -9.03 2.14 -21.42
N LYS A 272 -9.75 1.52 -20.46
CA LYS A 272 -10.05 0.09 -20.49
C LYS A 272 -11.46 -0.10 -21.07
N ASP A 273 -11.54 -0.65 -22.27
CA ASP A 273 -12.79 -1.15 -22.82
C ASP A 273 -12.92 -2.63 -22.42
N LEU A 274 -13.33 -2.86 -21.16
CA LEU A 274 -13.37 -4.20 -20.59
C LEU A 274 -14.59 -4.96 -21.10
N ASN A 275 -14.34 -6.06 -21.81
CA ASN A 275 -15.35 -7.02 -22.22
C ASN A 275 -15.16 -8.32 -21.42
N LYS A 276 -16.20 -8.75 -20.70
CA LYS A 276 -16.14 -9.96 -19.87
C LYS A 276 -15.78 -11.22 -20.68
N GLU A 277 -16.34 -11.35 -21.87
CA GLU A 277 -16.07 -12.51 -22.73
C GLU A 277 -14.63 -12.58 -23.17
N ASP A 278 -14.03 -11.43 -23.52
CA ASP A 278 -12.64 -11.35 -23.94
C ASP A 278 -11.68 -11.65 -22.79
N VAL A 279 -11.94 -11.13 -21.59
CA VAL A 279 -11.14 -11.39 -20.39
C VAL A 279 -11.21 -12.88 -20.01
N LEU A 280 -12.40 -13.49 -20.01
CA LEU A 280 -12.53 -14.91 -19.70
C LEU A 280 -11.89 -15.81 -20.77
N LYS A 281 -12.00 -15.45 -22.03
CA LYS A 281 -11.36 -16.16 -23.13
C LYS A 281 -9.84 -16.11 -23.06
N GLU A 282 -9.26 -14.99 -22.59
CA GLU A 282 -7.81 -14.91 -22.38
C GLU A 282 -7.34 -15.96 -21.36
N PHE A 283 -8.06 -16.16 -20.27
CA PHE A 283 -7.77 -17.25 -19.32
C PHE A 283 -7.83 -18.63 -19.97
N GLU A 284 -8.82 -18.88 -20.84
CA GLU A 284 -8.92 -20.16 -21.56
C GLU A 284 -7.73 -20.39 -22.49
N THR A 285 -7.25 -19.33 -23.18
CA THR A 285 -6.12 -19.44 -24.12
C THR A 285 -4.80 -19.75 -23.42
N ARG A 286 -4.65 -19.36 -22.14
CA ARG A 286 -3.43 -19.64 -21.32
C ARG A 286 -3.29 -21.12 -21.00
N ASN A 287 -4.36 -21.90 -21.08
CA ASN A 287 -4.37 -23.34 -20.74
C ASN A 287 -3.77 -23.63 -19.38
N SER A 288 -4.01 -22.71 -18.42
CA SER A 288 -3.64 -22.83 -17.01
C SER A 288 -4.90 -23.12 -16.20
N ASP A 289 -4.74 -23.71 -15.02
CA ASP A 289 -5.85 -23.91 -14.10
C ASP A 289 -5.99 -22.73 -13.15
N LEU A 290 -7.22 -22.26 -12.96
CA LEU A 290 -7.58 -21.18 -12.06
C LEU A 290 -8.38 -21.74 -10.87
N ILE A 291 -8.05 -21.27 -9.68
CA ILE A 291 -8.79 -21.54 -8.47
C ILE A 291 -9.10 -20.20 -7.80
N ALA A 292 -10.39 -19.94 -7.58
CA ALA A 292 -10.85 -18.78 -6.83
C ALA A 292 -11.72 -19.21 -5.65
N PHE A 293 -11.57 -18.55 -4.52
CA PHE A 293 -12.47 -18.70 -3.40
C PHE A 293 -12.69 -17.38 -2.70
N LYS A 294 -13.91 -17.16 -2.22
CA LYS A 294 -14.31 -15.96 -1.47
C LYS A 294 -14.59 -16.31 -0.01
N PHE A 295 -14.52 -15.32 0.86
CA PHE A 295 -14.90 -15.39 2.28
C PHE A 295 -15.27 -14.00 2.79
N LYS A 296 -16.09 -13.94 3.86
CA LYS A 296 -16.58 -12.69 4.43
C LYS A 296 -15.46 -11.86 5.06
N ILE A 297 -15.55 -10.53 4.91
CA ILE A 297 -14.67 -9.61 5.61
C ILE A 297 -14.93 -9.70 7.12
N PRO A 298 -13.90 -9.89 7.96
CA PRO A 298 -14.04 -9.75 9.40
C PRO A 298 -14.19 -8.27 9.78
N ASP A 299 -14.79 -7.98 10.93
CA ASP A 299 -14.91 -6.63 11.48
C ASP A 299 -13.55 -6.10 11.95
N ILE A 300 -12.77 -5.57 11.02
CA ILE A 300 -11.43 -4.98 11.23
C ILE A 300 -11.21 -3.80 10.28
N PRO A 301 -10.35 -2.83 10.64
CA PRO A 301 -9.98 -1.75 9.74
C PRO A 301 -9.32 -2.25 8.43
N LEU A 302 -9.55 -1.55 7.33
CA LEU A 302 -8.96 -1.88 6.01
C LEU A 302 -7.43 -1.91 6.05
N ASP A 303 -6.81 -1.02 6.82
CA ASP A 303 -5.36 -1.00 7.05
C ASP A 303 -4.82 -2.29 7.71
N THR A 304 -5.68 -3.00 8.43
CA THR A 304 -5.36 -4.32 8.99
C THR A 304 -5.71 -5.44 8.01
N LEU A 305 -6.76 -5.28 7.22
CA LEU A 305 -7.27 -6.27 6.27
C LEU A 305 -6.25 -6.58 5.17
N HIS A 306 -5.85 -5.57 4.40
CA HIS A 306 -5.01 -5.75 3.21
C HIS A 306 -3.64 -6.41 3.49
N PRO A 307 -2.86 -6.05 4.52
CA PRO A 307 -1.63 -6.76 4.88
C PRO A 307 -1.86 -8.22 5.24
N GLN A 308 -2.98 -8.53 5.90
CA GLN A 308 -3.31 -9.89 6.28
C GLN A 308 -3.77 -10.73 5.08
N LEU A 309 -4.52 -10.15 4.13
CA LEU A 309 -4.89 -10.79 2.86
C LEU A 309 -3.63 -11.14 2.06
N ARG A 310 -2.75 -10.17 1.86
CA ARG A 310 -1.47 -10.36 1.16
C ARG A 310 -0.64 -11.48 1.78
N LYS A 311 -0.47 -11.44 3.10
CA LYS A 311 0.27 -12.47 3.84
C LYS A 311 -0.36 -13.85 3.67
N THR A 312 -1.68 -13.95 3.71
CA THR A 312 -2.42 -15.20 3.56
C THR A 312 -2.28 -15.77 2.15
N CYS A 313 -2.47 -14.92 1.14
CA CYS A 313 -2.33 -15.27 -0.26
C CYS A 313 -0.92 -15.83 -0.55
N GLN A 314 0.13 -15.10 -0.15
CA GLN A 314 1.52 -15.55 -0.29
C GLN A 314 1.86 -16.82 0.49
N ALA A 315 1.22 -17.03 1.64
CA ALA A 315 1.45 -18.25 2.42
C ALA A 315 0.82 -19.48 1.75
N LEU A 316 -0.36 -19.30 1.14
CA LEU A 316 -1.03 -20.34 0.38
C LEU A 316 -0.27 -20.69 -0.90
N GLU A 317 0.16 -19.68 -1.67
CA GLU A 317 1.01 -19.85 -2.84
C GLU A 317 2.28 -20.66 -2.52
N ARG A 318 3.01 -20.24 -1.48
CA ARG A 318 4.24 -20.98 -1.05
C ARG A 318 3.93 -22.42 -0.65
N LYS A 319 2.81 -22.65 0.02
CA LYS A 319 2.43 -24.01 0.45
C LYS A 319 2.08 -24.91 -0.73
N LEU A 320 1.32 -24.41 -1.70
CA LEU A 320 1.00 -25.13 -2.93
C LEU A 320 2.26 -25.43 -3.75
N ASN A 321 3.14 -24.43 -3.90
CA ASN A 321 4.42 -24.61 -4.60
C ASN A 321 5.35 -25.62 -3.89
N SER A 322 5.31 -25.72 -2.56
CA SER A 322 6.06 -26.73 -1.81
C SER A 322 5.58 -28.17 -2.09
N GLU A 323 4.37 -28.33 -2.59
CA GLU A 323 3.79 -29.61 -3.02
C GLU A 323 3.81 -29.79 -4.56
N GLU A 324 4.50 -28.90 -5.26
CA GLU A 324 4.77 -28.94 -6.71
C GLU A 324 3.58 -28.59 -7.61
N PHE A 325 2.54 -27.88 -7.11
CA PHE A 325 1.43 -27.43 -7.94
C PHE A 325 1.81 -26.32 -8.94
N ASN A 326 3.02 -25.76 -8.85
CA ASN A 326 3.56 -24.76 -9.76
C ASN A 326 2.58 -23.58 -9.99
N VAL A 327 2.33 -22.84 -8.92
CA VAL A 327 1.51 -21.62 -8.96
C VAL A 327 2.30 -20.52 -9.66
N PHE A 328 1.77 -19.99 -10.76
CA PHE A 328 2.37 -18.89 -11.53
C PHE A 328 2.12 -17.55 -10.86
N LYS A 329 0.90 -17.36 -10.38
CA LYS A 329 0.47 -16.12 -9.77
C LYS A 329 -0.61 -16.38 -8.72
N ALA A 330 -0.51 -15.68 -7.63
CA ALA A 330 -1.55 -15.61 -6.61
C ALA A 330 -1.81 -14.14 -6.27
N ASP A 331 -3.07 -13.77 -6.18
CA ASP A 331 -3.46 -12.42 -5.81
C ASP A 331 -4.76 -12.42 -5.01
N TYR A 332 -5.13 -11.27 -4.47
CA TYR A 332 -6.35 -11.11 -3.68
C TYR A 332 -7.07 -9.82 -4.04
N TRP A 333 -8.38 -9.85 -3.92
CA TRP A 333 -9.27 -8.73 -4.09
C TRP A 333 -10.27 -8.63 -2.94
N SER A 334 -10.84 -7.46 -2.73
CA SER A 334 -11.93 -7.23 -1.79
C SER A 334 -12.79 -6.07 -2.26
N ASP A 335 -14.09 -6.18 -2.09
CA ASP A 335 -15.03 -5.07 -2.27
C ASP A 335 -14.98 -4.09 -1.09
N GLU A 336 -14.21 -4.41 -0.03
CA GLU A 336 -14.04 -3.62 1.20
C GLU A 336 -15.35 -3.42 2.00
N ILE A 337 -16.40 -4.16 1.66
CA ILE A 337 -17.75 -4.10 2.26
C ILE A 337 -18.12 -5.45 2.83
N ASP A 338 -18.22 -6.50 1.99
CA ASP A 338 -18.80 -7.78 2.34
C ASP A 338 -17.81 -8.94 2.30
N TYR A 339 -16.94 -9.02 1.26
CA TYR A 339 -16.10 -10.19 1.05
C TYR A 339 -14.75 -9.92 0.42
N CYS A 340 -13.87 -10.89 0.62
CA CYS A 340 -12.56 -10.99 0.01
C CYS A 340 -12.51 -12.20 -0.93
N VAL A 341 -11.69 -12.10 -1.98
CA VAL A 341 -11.40 -13.18 -2.92
C VAL A 341 -9.91 -13.45 -2.93
N ILE A 342 -9.50 -14.71 -2.97
CA ILE A 342 -8.13 -15.14 -3.33
C ILE A 342 -8.24 -15.92 -4.63
N ILE A 343 -7.38 -15.55 -5.58
CA ILE A 343 -7.25 -16.20 -6.89
C ILE A 343 -5.85 -16.76 -7.05
N LEU A 344 -5.76 -17.95 -7.65
CA LEU A 344 -4.53 -18.68 -7.91
C LEU A 344 -4.54 -19.16 -9.36
N GLU A 345 -3.51 -18.86 -10.11
CA GLU A 345 -3.25 -19.42 -11.44
C GLU A 345 -2.06 -20.38 -11.36
N MET A 346 -2.20 -21.58 -11.90
CA MET A 346 -1.18 -22.63 -11.82
C MET A 346 -1.10 -23.44 -13.10
N ALA A 347 0.01 -24.13 -13.30
CA ALA A 347 0.24 -24.97 -14.47
C ALA A 347 -0.79 -26.10 -14.59
N SER A 348 -1.13 -26.72 -13.47
CA SER A 348 -2.19 -27.71 -13.34
C SER A 348 -2.65 -27.82 -11.89
N SER A 349 -3.95 -27.88 -11.69
CA SER A 349 -4.57 -28.19 -10.40
C SER A 349 -4.50 -29.68 -10.04
N ASN A 350 -4.06 -30.52 -10.99
CA ASN A 350 -3.94 -31.96 -10.80
C ASN A 350 -2.49 -32.42 -11.03
N LEU A 351 -1.98 -33.22 -10.10
CA LEU A 351 -0.64 -33.78 -10.12
C LEU A 351 -0.71 -35.31 -10.28
N ASN A 352 0.43 -35.90 -10.65
CA ASN A 352 0.59 -37.36 -10.64
C ASN A 352 0.44 -37.92 -9.21
N ASN A 353 0.02 -39.18 -9.10
CA ASN A 353 -0.16 -39.86 -7.80
C ASN A 353 1.13 -40.04 -7.00
N VAL A 354 2.27 -39.80 -7.63
CA VAL A 354 3.59 -40.04 -7.03
C VAL A 354 4.52 -38.85 -7.24
N LYS A 355 5.49 -38.70 -6.35
CA LYS A 355 6.58 -37.72 -6.48
C LYS A 355 7.91 -38.34 -6.12
N VAL A 356 9.00 -37.84 -6.69
CA VAL A 356 10.34 -38.22 -6.30
C VAL A 356 10.71 -37.48 -5.01
N ASN A 357 10.98 -38.24 -3.97
CA ASN A 357 11.53 -37.71 -2.73
C ASN A 357 13.06 -37.85 -2.75
N VAL A 358 13.73 -36.72 -2.94
CA VAL A 358 15.22 -36.69 -3.01
C VAL A 358 15.74 -36.69 -1.58
N GLY A 359 16.51 -37.74 -1.29
CA GLY A 359 17.18 -37.96 -0.01
C GLY A 359 18.63 -37.43 0.00
N PRO A 360 19.48 -37.97 0.87
CA PRO A 360 20.85 -37.53 1.01
C PRO A 360 21.74 -38.03 -0.14
N LYS A 361 22.88 -37.36 -0.33
CA LYS A 361 23.97 -37.89 -1.16
C LYS A 361 24.49 -39.20 -0.58
N VAL A 362 24.76 -40.16 -1.46
CA VAL A 362 25.22 -41.51 -1.05
C VAL A 362 26.50 -41.52 -0.23
N PHE A 363 27.29 -40.47 -0.32
CA PHE A 363 28.54 -40.30 0.44
C PHE A 363 28.32 -39.95 1.92
N ILE A 364 27.07 -39.68 2.34
CA ILE A 364 26.71 -39.38 3.74
C ILE A 364 26.05 -40.62 4.36
N THR A 365 26.84 -41.57 4.78
CA THR A 365 26.43 -42.93 5.21
C THR A 365 25.25 -42.87 6.22
N GLN A 366 25.40 -42.15 7.33
CA GLN A 366 24.37 -42.12 8.37
C GLN A 366 23.04 -41.55 7.87
N ALA A 367 23.06 -40.53 7.01
CA ALA A 367 21.85 -39.96 6.43
C ALA A 367 21.17 -40.94 5.48
N CYS A 368 21.95 -41.69 4.67
CA CYS A 368 21.41 -42.72 3.79
C CYS A 368 20.79 -43.88 4.57
N GLU A 369 21.40 -44.31 5.66
CA GLU A 369 20.85 -45.36 6.53
C GLU A 369 19.52 -44.91 7.14
N ASN A 370 19.44 -43.67 7.64
CA ASN A 370 18.21 -43.12 8.20
C ASN A 370 17.10 -42.99 7.12
N PHE A 371 17.45 -42.54 5.92
CA PHE A 371 16.54 -42.44 4.80
C PHE A 371 16.01 -43.80 4.36
N ALA A 372 16.87 -44.77 4.18
CA ALA A 372 16.53 -46.16 3.82
C ALA A 372 15.69 -46.84 4.91
N ALA A 373 15.97 -46.59 6.18
CA ALA A 373 15.18 -47.10 7.28
C ALA A 373 13.77 -46.53 7.32
N LYS A 374 13.61 -45.25 6.94
CA LYS A 374 12.30 -44.57 6.90
C LYS A 374 11.41 -45.07 5.75
N TYR A 375 11.97 -45.29 4.56
CA TYR A 375 11.20 -45.55 3.34
C TYR A 375 11.27 -47.00 2.86
N GLY A 376 12.09 -47.85 3.48
CA GLY A 376 12.38 -49.21 3.06
C GLY A 376 13.58 -49.27 2.09
N ARG A 377 14.58 -50.08 2.40
CA ARG A 377 15.80 -50.20 1.55
C ARG A 377 15.46 -50.62 0.12
N GLU A 378 14.50 -51.49 -0.04
CA GLU A 378 14.01 -52.05 -1.30
C GLU A 378 13.28 -51.03 -2.16
N ASN A 379 12.80 -49.90 -1.55
CA ASN A 379 12.04 -48.83 -2.22
C ASN A 379 12.96 -47.64 -2.60
N CYS A 380 14.24 -47.72 -2.23
CA CYS A 380 15.20 -46.66 -2.51
C CYS A 380 16.03 -46.99 -3.74
N TYR A 381 16.37 -46.02 -4.56
CA TYR A 381 17.24 -46.14 -5.73
C TYR A 381 18.13 -44.91 -5.87
N ILE A 382 19.07 -44.94 -6.81
CA ILE A 382 20.04 -43.87 -7.05
C ILE A 382 19.60 -43.01 -8.24
N GLN A 383 19.63 -41.73 -8.04
CA GLN A 383 19.53 -40.73 -9.10
C GLN A 383 20.71 -39.75 -8.93
N ASP A 384 21.58 -39.70 -9.92
CA ASP A 384 22.91 -39.05 -9.85
C ASP A 384 23.71 -39.55 -8.63
N ASP A 385 23.99 -38.69 -7.65
CA ASP A 385 24.68 -39.06 -6.40
C ASP A 385 23.72 -39.03 -5.17
N PHE A 386 22.41 -39.01 -5.40
CA PHE A 386 21.39 -38.98 -4.35
C PHE A 386 20.70 -40.34 -4.18
N LEU A 387 20.42 -40.71 -2.94
CA LEU A 387 19.47 -41.77 -2.62
C LEU A 387 18.08 -41.20 -2.70
N VAL A 388 17.20 -41.78 -3.51
CA VAL A 388 15.82 -41.27 -3.74
C VAL A 388 14.79 -42.36 -3.51
N HIS A 389 13.55 -41.93 -3.28
CA HIS A 389 12.41 -42.81 -3.09
C HIS A 389 11.17 -42.24 -3.84
N MET A 390 10.44 -43.16 -4.53
CA MET A 390 9.17 -42.79 -5.15
C MET A 390 8.06 -42.80 -4.10
N GLN A 391 7.59 -41.62 -3.72
CA GLN A 391 6.56 -41.44 -2.67
C GLN A 391 5.19 -41.20 -3.27
N LYS A 392 4.16 -41.82 -2.71
CA LYS A 392 2.76 -41.41 -3.01
C LYS A 392 2.49 -40.00 -2.48
N ARG A 393 1.80 -39.18 -3.28
CA ARG A 393 1.35 -37.86 -2.83
C ARG A 393 0.20 -38.01 -1.87
N GLU A 394 0.15 -37.14 -0.89
CA GLU A 394 -1.00 -37.00 0.00
C GLU A 394 -2.15 -36.29 -0.73
N PHE A 395 -1.83 -35.23 -1.49
CA PHE A 395 -2.74 -34.48 -2.31
C PHE A 395 -2.31 -34.54 -3.78
N VAL A 396 -3.25 -34.90 -4.64
CA VAL A 396 -3.08 -34.89 -6.10
C VAL A 396 -3.91 -33.79 -6.76
N ASN A 397 -4.81 -33.15 -6.01
CA ASN A 397 -5.64 -32.06 -6.48
C ASN A 397 -5.47 -30.85 -5.56
N ALA A 398 -5.24 -29.64 -6.16
CA ALA A 398 -4.99 -28.41 -5.42
C ALA A 398 -6.21 -27.93 -4.61
N VAL A 399 -7.42 -28.12 -5.15
CA VAL A 399 -8.67 -27.75 -4.43
C VAL A 399 -8.82 -28.60 -3.17
N ASP A 400 -8.55 -29.89 -3.24
CA ASP A 400 -8.62 -30.79 -2.08
C ASP A 400 -7.59 -30.41 -1.02
N MET A 401 -6.38 -30.04 -1.44
CA MET A 401 -5.36 -29.54 -0.54
C MET A 401 -5.76 -28.21 0.11
N ILE A 402 -6.32 -27.27 -0.65
CA ILE A 402 -6.82 -26.00 -0.11
C ILE A 402 -7.94 -26.26 0.90
N ARG A 403 -8.90 -27.11 0.58
CA ARG A 403 -9.98 -27.52 1.52
C ARG A 403 -9.42 -28.10 2.80
N TYR A 404 -8.44 -28.97 2.72
CA TYR A 404 -7.76 -29.55 3.88
C TYR A 404 -7.09 -28.47 4.75
N ILE A 405 -6.37 -27.54 4.13
CA ILE A 405 -5.69 -26.43 4.83
C ILE A 405 -6.69 -25.49 5.52
N LEU A 406 -7.80 -25.16 4.86
CA LEU A 406 -8.78 -24.17 5.36
C LEU A 406 -9.73 -24.74 6.43
N THR A 407 -9.33 -25.78 7.17
CA THR A 407 -10.04 -26.32 8.34
C THR A 407 -9.47 -25.81 9.66
N ASN A 408 -10.24 -25.93 10.76
CA ASN A 408 -9.77 -25.56 12.10
C ASN A 408 -8.48 -26.27 12.51
N GLU A 409 -8.34 -27.54 12.09
CA GLU A 409 -7.22 -28.39 12.49
C GLU A 409 -5.94 -28.05 11.70
N HIS A 410 -6.07 -27.65 10.43
CA HIS A 410 -4.95 -27.55 9.50
C HIS A 410 -4.61 -26.14 9.06
N ILE A 411 -5.44 -25.11 9.37
CA ILE A 411 -5.18 -23.71 9.00
C ILE A 411 -3.83 -23.19 9.55
N GLY A 412 -3.29 -23.85 10.55
CA GLY A 412 -1.95 -23.57 11.10
C GLY A 412 -0.79 -24.02 10.22
N LEU A 413 -1.04 -24.83 9.17
CA LEU A 413 -0.02 -25.24 8.20
C LEU A 413 0.50 -24.08 7.36
N ILE A 414 -0.26 -22.99 7.28
CA ILE A 414 0.12 -21.75 6.59
C ILE A 414 0.03 -20.54 7.53
N LYS A 415 0.76 -19.48 7.20
CA LYS A 415 0.75 -18.23 7.97
C LYS A 415 -0.43 -17.34 7.55
N VAL A 416 -1.65 -17.72 7.97
CA VAL A 416 -2.86 -16.91 7.74
C VAL A 416 -2.84 -15.65 8.62
N GLY A 417 -3.40 -14.56 8.11
CA GLY A 417 -3.66 -13.36 8.89
C GLY A 417 -4.49 -13.67 10.14
N LYS A 418 -4.06 -13.18 11.30
CA LYS A 418 -4.64 -13.53 12.61
C LYS A 418 -6.16 -13.33 12.64
N ASN A 419 -6.62 -12.20 12.11
CA ASN A 419 -8.03 -11.81 12.15
C ASN A 419 -8.85 -12.47 11.02
N LEU A 420 -8.21 -12.90 9.92
CA LEU A 420 -8.88 -13.59 8.82
C LEU A 420 -9.22 -15.05 9.12
N LYS A 421 -8.44 -15.67 10.01
CA LYS A 421 -8.48 -17.11 10.27
C LYS A 421 -9.89 -17.66 10.51
N LYS A 422 -10.64 -17.01 11.41
CA LYS A 422 -11.99 -17.43 11.78
C LYS A 422 -12.99 -17.20 10.63
N SER A 423 -12.87 -16.10 9.93
CA SER A 423 -13.74 -15.78 8.80
C SER A 423 -13.54 -16.77 7.66
N ILE A 424 -12.31 -17.04 7.28
CA ILE A 424 -11.98 -18.01 6.24
C ILE A 424 -12.59 -19.38 6.59
N ILE A 425 -12.27 -19.94 7.75
CA ILE A 425 -12.74 -21.29 8.15
C ILE A 425 -14.27 -21.40 8.08
N ASN A 426 -14.98 -20.36 8.49
CA ASN A 426 -16.44 -20.42 8.64
C ASN A 426 -17.23 -20.06 7.38
N THR A 427 -16.60 -19.33 6.43
CA THR A 427 -17.37 -18.70 5.34
C THR A 427 -16.76 -18.86 3.97
N TYR A 428 -15.58 -19.54 3.83
CA TYR A 428 -15.00 -19.70 2.51
C TYR A 428 -15.88 -20.58 1.60
N GLU A 429 -15.96 -20.19 0.36
CA GLU A 429 -16.55 -20.99 -0.71
C GLU A 429 -15.75 -20.82 -2.00
N PHE A 430 -15.58 -21.89 -2.75
CA PHE A 430 -15.01 -21.80 -4.09
C PHE A 430 -16.04 -21.19 -5.03
N ILE A 431 -15.57 -20.33 -5.92
CA ILE A 431 -16.39 -19.59 -6.88
C ILE A 431 -15.82 -19.79 -8.29
N ASP A 432 -16.69 -19.62 -9.27
CA ASP A 432 -16.27 -19.56 -10.65
C ASP A 432 -15.58 -18.22 -10.95
N ILE A 433 -14.66 -18.22 -11.89
CA ILE A 433 -13.86 -17.02 -12.22
C ILE A 433 -14.74 -15.88 -12.73
N ASP A 434 -15.89 -16.16 -13.31
CA ASP A 434 -16.83 -15.17 -13.82
C ASP A 434 -17.64 -14.44 -12.73
N GLU A 435 -17.55 -14.88 -11.47
CA GLU A 435 -18.06 -14.18 -10.29
C GLU A 435 -17.07 -13.15 -9.72
N VAL A 436 -15.81 -13.16 -10.18
CA VAL A 436 -14.77 -12.25 -9.71
C VAL A 436 -14.89 -10.90 -10.42
N ASP A 437 -14.50 -9.83 -9.73
CA ASP A 437 -14.50 -8.48 -10.29
C ASP A 437 -13.70 -8.40 -11.61
N LEU A 438 -14.31 -7.82 -12.63
CA LEU A 438 -13.77 -7.83 -14.00
C LEU A 438 -12.50 -6.97 -14.13
N GLU A 439 -12.44 -5.83 -13.45
CA GLU A 439 -11.27 -4.96 -13.48
C GLU A 439 -10.09 -5.63 -12.78
N PHE A 440 -10.34 -6.29 -11.66
CA PHE A 440 -9.33 -7.08 -10.97
C PHE A 440 -8.83 -8.25 -11.84
N LEU A 441 -9.71 -8.94 -12.58
CA LEU A 441 -9.30 -10.01 -13.49
C LEU A 441 -8.41 -9.49 -14.63
N ASP A 442 -8.75 -8.33 -15.20
CA ASP A 442 -7.90 -7.69 -16.20
C ASP A 442 -6.53 -7.30 -15.63
N ASP A 443 -6.49 -6.73 -14.44
CA ASP A 443 -5.23 -6.42 -13.73
C ASP A 443 -4.42 -7.68 -13.41
N PHE A 444 -5.11 -8.77 -13.10
CA PHE A 444 -4.48 -10.05 -12.88
C PHE A 444 -3.84 -10.61 -14.17
N LEU A 445 -4.51 -10.49 -15.31
CA LEU A 445 -3.98 -10.92 -16.61
C LEU A 445 -2.85 -10.01 -17.10
N ASN A 446 -2.97 -8.71 -16.89
CA ASN A 446 -2.12 -7.66 -17.45
C ASN A 446 -1.32 -6.89 -16.39
N PRO A 447 -0.49 -7.55 -15.53
CA PRO A 447 0.17 -6.89 -14.39
C PRO A 447 1.16 -5.78 -14.81
N GLY A 448 1.55 -5.74 -16.07
CA GLY A 448 2.47 -4.75 -16.62
C GLY A 448 1.81 -3.49 -17.22
N GLN A 449 0.49 -3.46 -17.34
CA GLN A 449 -0.21 -2.41 -18.09
C GLN A 449 -0.04 -1.00 -17.49
N TYR A 450 0.18 -0.89 -16.19
CA TYR A 450 0.39 0.39 -15.53
C TYR A 450 1.84 0.90 -15.61
N ILE A 451 2.80 0.02 -15.75
CA ILE A 451 4.22 0.38 -15.78
C ILE A 451 4.76 0.56 -17.20
N SER A 452 4.01 0.13 -18.23
CA SER A 452 4.39 0.23 -19.64
C SER A 452 3.21 0.80 -20.43
N ARG A 453 3.31 2.04 -20.88
CA ARG A 453 2.24 2.81 -21.55
C ARG A 453 2.69 3.37 -22.88
#